data_d9dc755224d6a505ac89b6e154026eb3
#
_entry.id   d9dc755224d6a505ac89b6e154026eb3
#
_cell.length_a   1.000
_cell.length_b   1.000
_cell.length_c   1.000
_cell.angle_alpha   90.00
_cell.angle_beta   90.00
_cell.angle_gamma   90.00
#
_symmetry.space_group_name_H-M   'P 1'
#
loop_
_entity.id
_entity.type
_entity.pdbx_description
1 polymer ?
#
loop_
_entity_poly.entity_id
_entity_poly.type
_entity_poly.pdbx_seq_one_letter_code
_entity_poly.pdbx_strand_id
1 'polypeptide(L)'
;MKRYTPPKKEFLMLPNSVFDMPLDVYAFKIYAYLVCCAGSRGECWPTMNKMSKKLGIAMSTVQDRISLLEKRQLISIKKHKGTGKYKNNIYVLLSQDNPEIYRDLSEPEELPLFIS
;
A
#
# COMPACT_ATOMS: atom_id res chain seq x y z
N MET A 1 21.46 -1.13 -25.77
CA MET A 1 20.42 -1.05 -24.76
C MET A 1 20.72 0.08 -23.80
N LYS A 2 19.73 0.90 -23.50
CA LYS A 2 19.97 2.01 -22.63
C LYS A 2 19.75 1.63 -21.19
N ARG A 3 20.49 2.25 -20.31
CA ARG A 3 20.26 2.03 -18.88
C ARG A 3 18.95 2.68 -18.50
N TYR A 4 18.33 2.11 -17.50
CA TYR A 4 17.09 2.67 -16.98
C TYR A 4 17.38 4.04 -16.36
N THR A 5 16.57 5.01 -16.71
CA THR A 5 16.63 6.34 -16.13
C THR A 5 15.31 6.62 -15.46
N PRO A 6 15.28 6.84 -14.17
CA PRO A 6 14.00 7.10 -13.50
C PRO A 6 13.33 8.35 -14.07
N PRO A 7 12.02 8.36 -14.15
CA PRO A 7 11.32 9.54 -14.61
C PRO A 7 11.46 10.65 -13.59
N LYS A 8 11.47 11.89 -14.06
CA LYS A 8 11.53 13.02 -13.15
C LYS A 8 10.16 13.36 -12.60
N LYS A 9 9.11 12.82 -13.19
CA LYS A 9 7.76 12.99 -12.74
C LYS A 9 7.11 11.65 -12.73
N GLU A 10 5.97 11.55 -12.15
CA GLU A 10 5.19 10.32 -12.19
C GLU A 10 5.92 9.16 -11.55
N PHE A 11 6.44 9.38 -10.40
CA PHE A 11 7.05 8.29 -9.63
C PHE A 11 6.53 8.35 -8.19
N LEU A 12 6.69 7.26 -7.48
CA LEU A 12 6.31 7.21 -6.09
C LEU A 12 7.51 6.80 -5.27
N MET A 13 7.49 7.14 -4.00
CA MET A 13 8.55 6.75 -3.10
C MET A 13 8.01 5.72 -2.13
N LEU A 14 8.67 4.59 -2.05
CA LEU A 14 8.33 3.56 -1.10
C LEU A 14 9.54 3.32 -0.22
N PRO A 15 9.32 3.05 1.07
CA PRO A 15 10.46 2.69 1.90
C PRO A 15 11.02 1.36 1.44
N ASN A 16 12.33 1.22 1.48
CA ASN A 16 12.94 -0.04 1.07
C ASN A 16 12.44 -1.21 1.90
N SER A 17 12.07 -0.93 3.13
CA SER A 17 11.57 -1.95 4.03
C SER A 17 10.27 -2.60 3.55
N VAL A 18 9.62 -2.02 2.56
CA VAL A 18 8.39 -2.62 2.05
C VAL A 18 8.64 -4.04 1.52
N PHE A 19 9.83 -4.31 1.07
CA PHE A 19 10.15 -5.64 0.55
C PHE A 19 10.29 -6.68 1.65
N ASP A 20 10.41 -6.24 2.89
CA ASP A 20 10.51 -7.14 4.02
C ASP A 20 9.16 -7.34 4.71
N MET A 21 8.11 -6.71 4.22
CA MET A 21 6.79 -6.85 4.81
C MET A 21 6.11 -8.10 4.31
N PRO A 22 5.31 -8.75 5.13
CA PRO A 22 4.61 -9.97 4.72
C PRO A 22 3.38 -9.66 3.88
N LEU A 23 3.60 -9.13 2.69
CA LEU A 23 2.54 -8.77 1.78
C LEU A 23 2.61 -9.60 0.52
N ASP A 24 1.47 -10.10 0.07
CA ASP A 24 1.44 -10.79 -1.20
C ASP A 24 1.40 -9.76 -2.34
N VAL A 25 1.39 -10.22 -3.55
CA VAL A 25 1.45 -9.36 -4.72
C VAL A 25 0.28 -8.38 -4.77
N TYR A 26 -0.91 -8.84 -4.45
CA TYR A 26 -2.09 -7.98 -4.51
C TYR A 26 -2.05 -6.91 -3.42
N ALA A 27 -1.68 -7.30 -2.21
CA ALA A 27 -1.58 -6.34 -1.11
C ALA A 27 -0.49 -5.32 -1.40
N PHE A 28 0.65 -5.76 -1.95
CA PHE A 28 1.72 -4.87 -2.31
C PHE A 28 1.26 -3.86 -3.36
N LYS A 29 0.57 -4.33 -4.39
CA LYS A 29 0.11 -3.47 -5.47
C LYS A 29 -0.89 -2.43 -4.96
N ILE A 30 -1.80 -2.83 -4.10
CA ILE A 30 -2.77 -1.92 -3.53
C ILE A 30 -2.08 -0.90 -2.64
N TYR A 31 -1.15 -1.35 -1.81
CA TYR A 31 -0.41 -0.46 -0.94
C TYR A 31 0.37 0.59 -1.75
N ALA A 32 1.08 0.15 -2.78
CA ALA A 32 1.83 1.07 -3.63
C ALA A 32 0.91 2.08 -4.31
N TYR A 33 -0.27 1.64 -4.74
CA TYR A 33 -1.23 2.54 -5.35
C TYR A 33 -1.71 3.60 -4.35
N LEU A 34 -1.99 3.18 -3.11
CA LEU A 34 -2.43 4.13 -2.09
C LEU A 34 -1.33 5.14 -1.76
N VAL A 35 -0.08 4.70 -1.70
CA VAL A 35 1.03 5.61 -1.47
C VAL A 35 1.11 6.62 -2.61
N CYS A 36 0.95 6.16 -3.84
CA CYS A 36 0.97 7.02 -4.99
C CYS A 36 -0.16 8.05 -4.95
N CYS A 37 -1.36 7.61 -4.60
CA CYS A 37 -2.50 8.52 -4.54
C CYS A 37 -2.40 9.53 -3.41
N ALA A 38 -1.82 9.11 -2.30
CA ALA A 38 -1.74 9.98 -1.13
C ALA A 38 -0.71 11.08 -1.31
N GLY A 39 0.40 10.76 -1.94
CA GLY A 39 1.45 11.76 -2.13
C GLY A 39 1.89 12.35 -0.80
N SER A 40 2.22 13.61 -0.80
CA SER A 40 2.70 14.27 0.39
C SER A 40 1.61 14.50 1.43
N ARG A 41 0.35 14.35 1.05
CA ARG A 41 -0.73 14.55 2.03
C ARG A 41 -0.81 13.40 3.03
N GLY A 42 -0.33 12.24 2.64
CA GLY A 42 -0.38 11.08 3.52
C GLY A 42 -1.74 10.42 3.60
N GLU A 43 -2.73 10.87 2.83
CA GLU A 43 -4.04 10.22 2.83
C GLU A 43 -4.71 10.37 1.49
N CYS A 44 -5.59 9.45 1.18
CA CYS A 44 -6.31 9.45 -0.08
C CYS A 44 -7.64 8.73 0.08
N TRP A 45 -8.50 8.86 -0.91
CA TRP A 45 -9.83 8.28 -0.82
C TRP A 45 -10.35 7.70 -2.15
N PRO A 46 -9.57 6.87 -2.81
CA PRO A 46 -10.08 6.24 -4.03
C PRO A 46 -11.17 5.23 -3.68
N THR A 47 -12.13 5.05 -4.57
CA THR A 47 -13.16 4.05 -4.34
C THR A 47 -12.59 2.67 -4.60
N MET A 48 -13.17 1.66 -4.00
CA MET A 48 -12.73 0.29 -4.25
C MET A 48 -12.96 -0.11 -5.69
N ASN A 49 -14.03 0.41 -6.30
CA ASN A 49 -14.32 0.13 -7.69
C ASN A 49 -13.21 0.72 -8.58
N LYS A 50 -12.77 1.92 -8.28
CA LYS A 50 -11.70 2.54 -9.03
C LYS A 50 -10.41 1.75 -8.88
N MET A 51 -10.10 1.30 -7.68
CA MET A 51 -8.91 0.49 -7.45
C MET A 51 -8.98 -0.83 -8.19
N SER A 52 -10.14 -1.47 -8.15
CA SER A 52 -10.33 -2.73 -8.84
C SER A 52 -10.08 -2.57 -10.34
N LYS A 53 -10.64 -1.55 -10.94
CA LYS A 53 -10.47 -1.33 -12.36
C LYS A 53 -9.05 -0.90 -12.72
N LYS A 54 -8.50 -0.01 -11.95
CA LYS A 54 -7.17 0.53 -12.23
C LYS A 54 -6.10 -0.53 -12.09
N LEU A 55 -6.22 -1.36 -11.09
CA LEU A 55 -5.17 -2.34 -10.78
C LEU A 55 -5.43 -3.71 -11.40
N GLY A 56 -6.61 -3.92 -11.97
CA GLY A 56 -6.93 -5.21 -12.56
C GLY A 56 -7.10 -6.29 -11.51
N ILE A 57 -7.65 -5.94 -10.37
CA ILE A 57 -7.82 -6.86 -9.24
C ILE A 57 -9.29 -6.97 -8.93
N ALA A 58 -9.77 -8.17 -8.67
CA ALA A 58 -11.18 -8.38 -8.35
C ALA A 58 -11.58 -7.58 -7.13
N MET A 59 -12.80 -7.08 -7.11
CA MET A 59 -13.30 -6.25 -6.02
C MET A 59 -13.17 -6.94 -4.67
N SER A 60 -13.51 -8.22 -4.61
CA SER A 60 -13.43 -8.96 -3.35
C SER A 60 -11.99 -9.04 -2.85
N THR A 61 -11.05 -9.17 -3.77
CA THR A 61 -9.63 -9.20 -3.40
C THR A 61 -9.17 -7.83 -2.91
N VAL A 62 -9.65 -6.75 -3.54
CA VAL A 62 -9.32 -5.41 -3.07
C VAL A 62 -9.80 -5.24 -1.64
N GLN A 63 -11.06 -5.62 -1.36
CA GLN A 63 -11.62 -5.49 -0.03
C GLN A 63 -10.83 -6.29 0.99
N ASP A 64 -10.48 -7.50 0.65
CA ASP A 64 -9.74 -8.36 1.54
C ASP A 64 -8.34 -7.82 1.84
N ARG A 65 -7.65 -7.35 0.83
CA ARG A 65 -6.29 -6.85 1.02
C ARG A 65 -6.24 -5.50 1.72
N ILE A 66 -7.29 -4.68 1.53
CA ILE A 66 -7.40 -3.43 2.28
C ILE A 66 -7.52 -3.75 3.78
N SER A 67 -8.32 -4.74 4.13
CA SER A 67 -8.45 -5.16 5.52
C SER A 67 -7.12 -5.69 6.05
N LEU A 68 -6.38 -6.41 5.23
CA LEU A 68 -5.08 -6.92 5.61
C LEU A 68 -4.10 -5.78 5.88
N LEU A 69 -4.09 -4.77 5.02
CA LEU A 69 -3.18 -3.63 5.20
C LEU A 69 -3.51 -2.87 6.49
N GLU A 70 -4.80 -2.76 6.81
CA GLU A 70 -5.20 -2.11 8.05
C GLU A 70 -4.76 -2.94 9.25
N LYS A 71 -4.93 -4.23 9.17
CA LYS A 71 -4.56 -5.13 10.25
C LYS A 71 -3.06 -5.10 10.47
N ARG A 72 -2.28 -4.94 9.41
CA ARG A 72 -0.83 -4.86 9.52
C ARG A 72 -0.35 -3.47 9.91
N GLN A 73 -1.27 -2.55 10.14
CA GLN A 73 -0.94 -1.19 10.57
C GLN A 73 -0.15 -0.40 9.53
N LEU A 74 -0.35 -0.71 8.27
CA LEU A 74 0.25 0.05 7.19
C LEU A 74 -0.66 1.20 6.78
N ILE A 75 -1.94 1.06 7.01
CA ILE A 75 -2.91 2.12 6.76
C ILE A 75 -3.91 2.16 7.91
N SER A 76 -4.56 3.29 8.04
CA SER A 76 -5.69 3.46 8.93
C SER A 76 -6.86 3.89 8.07
N ILE A 77 -8.04 3.42 8.36
CA ILE A 77 -9.22 3.73 7.57
C ILE A 77 -10.15 4.61 8.38
N LYS A 78 -10.48 5.80 7.82
CA LYS A 78 -11.45 6.68 8.43
C LYS A 78 -12.65 6.75 7.52
N LYS A 79 -13.83 6.89 8.09
CA LYS A 79 -15.03 7.08 7.28
C LYS A 79 -15.15 8.55 6.94
N HIS A 80 -15.48 8.81 5.69
CA HIS A 80 -15.71 10.17 5.27
C HIS A 80 -16.99 10.66 5.93
N LYS A 81 -16.93 11.82 6.56
CA LYS A 81 -18.10 12.37 7.20
C LYS A 81 -18.93 13.12 6.19
N GLY A 82 -19.29 12.53 5.14
CA GLY A 82 -20.12 13.19 4.17
C GLY A 82 -21.56 12.81 4.37
N THR A 83 -22.43 13.68 4.02
CA THR A 83 -23.83 13.33 3.95
C THR A 83 -24.06 12.89 2.54
N GLY A 84 -24.75 11.83 2.33
CA GLY A 84 -25.15 11.44 1.02
C GLY A 84 -24.48 10.20 0.49
N LYS A 85 -24.50 10.06 -0.83
CA LYS A 85 -24.17 8.83 -1.49
C LYS A 85 -22.70 8.46 -1.48
N TYR A 86 -21.85 9.41 -1.15
CA TYR A 86 -20.43 9.18 -1.34
C TYR A 86 -19.73 9.02 -0.01
N LYS A 87 -19.88 7.85 0.58
CA LYS A 87 -19.18 7.56 1.81
C LYS A 87 -17.95 6.77 1.46
N ASN A 88 -16.96 7.44 0.94
CA ASN A 88 -15.72 6.75 0.63
C ASN A 88 -14.88 6.62 1.90
N ASN A 89 -14.14 5.55 1.97
CA ASN A 89 -13.15 5.42 3.02
C ASN A 89 -12.01 6.40 2.74
N ILE A 90 -11.44 6.92 3.78
CA ILE A 90 -10.21 7.70 3.69
C ILE A 90 -9.11 6.79 4.21
N TYR A 91 -8.11 6.55 3.36
CA TYR A 91 -6.99 5.69 3.72
C TYR A 91 -5.82 6.58 4.15
N VAL A 92 -5.41 6.45 5.39
CA VAL A 92 -4.30 7.23 5.93
C VAL A 92 -3.08 6.33 5.95
N LEU A 93 -2.01 6.73 5.28
CA LEU A 93 -0.79 5.94 5.24
C LEU A 93 -0.04 6.14 6.54
N LEU A 94 0.33 5.05 7.17
CA LEU A 94 0.97 5.12 8.47
C LEU A 94 2.49 4.98 8.34
N SER A 95 3.18 5.55 9.30
CA SER A 95 4.63 5.48 9.31
C SER A 95 5.08 4.04 9.50
N GLN A 96 6.19 3.70 8.89
CA GLN A 96 6.69 2.34 8.90
C GLN A 96 7.70 2.09 10.01
N ASP A 97 7.72 2.91 11.04
CA ASP A 97 8.70 2.70 12.10
C ASP A 97 8.19 1.84 13.23
N ASN A 98 7.02 1.24 13.10
CA ASN A 98 6.50 0.35 14.12
C ASN A 98 7.02 -1.06 13.86
N PRO A 99 7.84 -1.62 14.72
CA PRO A 99 8.38 -2.96 14.47
C PRO A 99 7.33 -4.06 14.45
N GLU A 100 6.15 -3.80 14.96
CA GLU A 100 5.10 -4.79 14.97
C GLU A 100 4.67 -5.20 13.57
N ILE A 101 4.86 -4.37 12.57
CA ILE A 101 4.44 -4.72 11.23
C ILE A 101 5.27 -5.86 10.66
N TYR A 102 6.44 -6.13 11.27
CA TYR A 102 7.28 -7.21 10.78
C TYR A 102 7.19 -8.45 11.63
N ARG A 103 6.24 -8.50 12.54
CA ARG A 103 6.18 -9.59 13.47
C ARG A 103 6.04 -10.95 12.83
N ASP A 104 5.38 -11.02 11.69
CA ASP A 104 5.15 -12.30 11.07
C ASP A 104 6.33 -12.79 10.26
N LEU A 105 7.39 -12.04 10.18
CA LEU A 105 8.55 -12.50 9.49
C LEU A 105 9.23 -13.43 10.47
N SER A 106 8.89 -14.66 10.40
CA SER A 106 9.34 -15.55 11.40
C SER A 106 10.69 -16.06 11.22
N GLU A 107 11.35 -15.93 10.20
CA GLU A 107 12.58 -16.42 10.07
C GLU A 107 13.55 -15.55 10.00
N PRO A 108 14.54 -15.75 10.48
CA PRO A 108 15.52 -14.86 10.54
C PRO A 108 16.26 -15.11 9.40
N GLU A 109 16.40 -15.17 8.66
CA GLU A 109 17.14 -15.38 7.73
C GLU A 109 17.84 -14.59 7.19
N GLU A 110 18.69 -14.77 6.87
CA GLU A 110 19.45 -14.12 6.32
C GLU A 110 19.12 -14.04 5.04
N LEU A 111 18.97 -13.22 4.64
CA LEU A 111 18.61 -13.04 3.49
C LEU A 111 19.48 -12.97 2.58
N PRO A 112 19.47 -13.24 1.75
CA PRO A 112 20.30 -13.28 0.79
C PRO A 112 20.52 -12.12 0.27
N LEU A 113 20.89 -11.82 0.25
CA LEU A 113 21.12 -10.94 -0.11
C LEU A 113 21.41 -10.50 -1.21
N PHE A 114 21.36 -10.73 -1.78
CA PHE A 114 21.55 -10.48 -2.94
C PHE A 114 21.33 -9.27 -3.23
N ILE A 115 20.97 -8.87 -2.63
CA ILE A 115 20.67 -7.82 -2.81
C ILE A 115 21.53 -7.00 -2.79
N SER A 116 22.17 -7.07 -2.65
CA SER A 116 23.00 -6.21 -2.54
C SER A 116 23.33 -5.63 -3.52
#